data_b5560e7fa3033267d5d055559e331b48
#
_entry.id   b5560e7fa3033267d5d055559e331b48
#
_cell.length_a   1.000
_cell.length_b   1.000
_cell.length_c   1.000
_cell.angle_alpha   90.00
_cell.angle_beta   90.00
_cell.angle_gamma   90.00
#
_symmetry.space_group_name_H-M   'P 1'
#
loop_
_entity.id
_entity.type
_entity.pdbx_description
1 polymer ?
#
loop_
_entity_poly.entity_id
_entity_poly.type
_entity_poly.pdbx_seq_one_letter_code
_entity_poly.pdbx_strand_id
1 'polypeptide(L)'
;DQVSWIITLNIVATAIVTPASGWLVGRFGQRRLLLWSITGFTITTLACAFANSLELLLLYRIGQGAFGAPVVPLSQAIVVGTYPPEERAKAQSFFGMAVVIGPAIGPVAGGYLAEAYNWRWVFLLVVPLCMVSLIGVWLYIREGGRNTATKLDWTGFLTLSVAVTCMQLVMDRGERLDWFESGE
;
A
#
# COMPACT_ATOMS: atom_id res chain seq x y z
N ASP A 1 15.44 14.57 10.09
CA ASP A 1 14.03 14.84 10.44
C ASP A 1 13.10 14.89 9.22
N GLN A 2 13.46 15.61 8.14
CA GLN A 2 12.58 15.71 6.96
C GLN A 2 12.46 14.40 6.17
N VAL A 3 13.48 13.58 6.13
CA VAL A 3 13.47 12.28 5.44
C VAL A 3 12.50 11.30 6.09
N SER A 4 12.32 11.38 7.39
CA SER A 4 11.38 10.55 8.14
C SER A 4 9.94 10.76 7.69
N TRP A 5 9.56 12.01 7.42
CA TRP A 5 8.21 12.34 6.96
C TRP A 5 7.86 11.69 5.62
N ILE A 6 8.86 11.35 4.79
CA ILE A 6 8.65 10.64 3.53
C ILE A 6 8.03 9.26 3.77
N ILE A 7 8.48 8.57 4.81
CA ILE A 7 7.98 7.24 5.18
C ILE A 7 6.66 7.37 5.95
N THR A 8 6.64 8.23 6.98
CA THR A 8 5.47 8.42 7.85
C THR A 8 4.23 8.82 7.07
N LEU A 9 4.30 9.79 6.15
CA LEU A 9 3.16 10.24 5.35
C LEU A 9 2.63 9.14 4.42
N ASN A 10 3.50 8.32 3.85
CA ASN A 10 3.08 7.18 3.04
C ASN A 10 2.30 6.16 3.89
N ILE A 11 2.81 5.83 5.08
CA ILE A 11 2.18 4.87 6.00
C ILE A 11 0.85 5.42 6.52
N VAL A 12 0.80 6.69 6.91
CA VAL A 12 -0.44 7.35 7.36
C VAL A 12 -1.50 7.37 6.27
N ALA A 13 -1.12 7.71 5.03
CA ALA A 13 -2.05 7.67 3.90
C ALA A 13 -2.59 6.25 3.67
N THR A 14 -1.73 5.25 3.76
CA THR A 14 -2.11 3.83 3.68
C THR A 14 -3.08 3.45 4.81
N ALA A 15 -2.77 3.85 6.05
CA ALA A 15 -3.60 3.55 7.23
C ALA A 15 -5.01 4.15 7.13
N ILE A 16 -5.14 5.37 6.61
CA ILE A 16 -6.42 6.04 6.42
C ILE A 16 -7.27 5.37 5.34
N VAL A 17 -6.67 4.97 4.22
CA VAL A 17 -7.41 4.43 3.07
C VAL A 17 -7.75 2.95 3.23
N THR A 18 -6.94 2.19 3.96
CA THR A 18 -7.14 0.74 4.13
C THR A 18 -8.54 0.37 4.64
N PRO A 19 -9.11 1.01 5.68
CA PRO A 19 -10.47 0.70 6.15
C PRO A 19 -11.56 0.96 5.12
N ALA A 20 -11.36 1.94 4.21
CA ALA A 20 -12.32 2.24 3.15
C ALA A 20 -12.31 1.21 2.02
N SER A 21 -11.28 0.37 1.92
CA SER A 21 -11.11 -0.56 0.78
C SER A 21 -12.27 -1.53 0.63
N GLY A 22 -12.86 -2.02 1.74
CA GLY A 22 -14.03 -2.90 1.70
C GLY A 22 -15.27 -2.23 1.08
N TRP A 23 -15.55 -0.98 1.45
CA TRP A 23 -16.65 -0.21 0.85
C TRP A 23 -16.37 0.12 -0.62
N LEU A 24 -15.14 0.49 -0.95
CA LEU A 24 -14.73 0.77 -2.33
C LEU A 24 -14.90 -0.46 -3.23
N VAL A 25 -14.59 -1.66 -2.72
CA VAL A 25 -14.84 -2.94 -3.42
C VAL A 25 -16.33 -3.12 -3.72
N GLY A 26 -17.18 -2.91 -2.72
CA GLY A 26 -18.63 -3.00 -2.90
C GLY A 26 -19.14 -2.07 -4.01
N ARG A 27 -18.63 -0.84 -4.07
CA ARG A 27 -19.09 0.18 -5.01
C ARG A 27 -18.51 0.03 -6.43
N PHE A 28 -17.22 -0.21 -6.55
CA PHE A 28 -16.51 -0.19 -7.85
C PHE A 28 -16.22 -1.59 -8.40
N GLY A 29 -16.31 -2.61 -7.56
CA GLY A 29 -15.90 -3.98 -7.88
C GLY A 29 -14.42 -4.21 -7.61
N GLN A 30 -14.08 -5.45 -7.31
CA GLN A 30 -12.75 -5.85 -6.85
C GLN A 30 -11.67 -5.69 -7.93
N ARG A 31 -11.95 -6.12 -9.16
CA ARG A 31 -11.02 -6.03 -10.29
C ARG A 31 -10.71 -4.58 -10.66
N ARG A 32 -11.75 -3.76 -10.80
CA ARG A 32 -11.57 -2.35 -11.19
C ARG A 32 -10.80 -1.57 -10.13
N LEU A 33 -11.17 -1.77 -8.87
CA LEU A 33 -10.47 -1.10 -7.77
C LEU A 33 -9.00 -1.50 -7.74
N LEU A 34 -8.68 -2.79 -7.93
CA LEU A 34 -7.31 -3.26 -7.95
C LEU A 34 -6.51 -2.66 -9.13
N LEU A 35 -7.11 -2.61 -10.33
CA LEU A 35 -6.48 -1.97 -11.49
C LEU A 35 -6.22 -0.47 -11.26
N TRP A 36 -7.18 0.26 -10.71
CA TRP A 36 -7.01 1.68 -10.37
C TRP A 36 -5.94 1.89 -9.30
N SER A 37 -5.93 1.04 -8.29
CA SER A 37 -4.94 1.08 -7.21
C SER A 37 -3.52 0.85 -7.75
N ILE A 38 -3.29 -0.20 -8.53
CA ILE A 38 -1.96 -0.49 -9.10
C ILE A 38 -1.57 0.61 -10.10
N THR A 39 -2.48 1.09 -10.94
CA THR A 39 -2.21 2.17 -11.90
C THR A 39 -1.84 3.47 -11.17
N GLY A 40 -2.64 3.89 -10.19
CA GLY A 40 -2.37 5.07 -9.40
C GLY A 40 -1.07 4.96 -8.60
N PHE A 41 -0.81 3.79 -8.02
CA PHE A 41 0.45 3.50 -7.34
C PHE A 41 1.65 3.58 -8.30
N THR A 42 1.53 3.06 -9.52
CA THR A 42 2.59 3.11 -10.53
C THR A 42 2.87 4.55 -10.96
N ILE A 43 1.82 5.33 -11.23
CA ILE A 43 1.94 6.74 -11.62
C ILE A 43 2.61 7.56 -10.51
N THR A 44 2.16 7.40 -9.27
CA THR A 44 2.74 8.11 -8.12
C THR A 44 4.17 7.65 -7.83
N THR A 45 4.49 6.37 -8.03
CA THR A 45 5.86 5.85 -7.93
C THR A 45 6.78 6.47 -9.00
N LEU A 46 6.31 6.57 -10.24
CA LEU A 46 7.03 7.30 -11.29
C LEU A 46 7.22 8.78 -10.94
N ALA A 47 6.17 9.42 -10.44
CA ALA A 47 6.24 10.82 -10.01
C ALA A 47 7.28 11.01 -8.88
N CYS A 48 7.39 10.08 -7.94
CA CYS A 48 8.45 10.07 -6.92
C CYS A 48 9.85 10.03 -7.54
N ALA A 49 10.07 9.19 -8.58
CA ALA A 49 11.37 9.09 -9.26
C ALA A 49 11.78 10.41 -9.93
N PHE A 50 10.83 11.22 -10.38
CA PHE A 50 11.06 12.50 -11.04
C PHE A 50 10.85 13.73 -10.14
N ALA A 51 10.65 13.53 -8.83
CA ALA A 51 10.49 14.64 -7.90
C ALA A 51 11.77 15.50 -7.83
N ASN A 52 11.58 16.81 -7.97
CA ASN A 52 12.66 17.82 -7.95
C ASN A 52 12.72 18.61 -6.63
N SER A 53 11.72 18.43 -5.76
CA SER A 53 11.68 19.04 -4.43
C SER A 53 11.19 18.02 -3.40
N LEU A 54 11.55 18.25 -2.13
CA LEU A 54 11.09 17.43 -1.02
C LEU A 54 9.55 17.49 -0.88
N GLU A 55 8.97 18.67 -1.05
CA GLU A 55 7.52 18.86 -0.94
C GLU A 55 6.74 18.05 -1.97
N LEU A 56 7.22 18.04 -3.23
CA LEU A 56 6.64 17.20 -4.29
C LEU A 56 6.79 15.71 -3.97
N LEU A 57 7.95 15.31 -3.44
CA LEU A 57 8.18 13.93 -3.05
C LEU A 57 7.22 13.51 -1.93
N LEU A 58 7.01 14.35 -0.92
CA LEU A 58 6.05 14.10 0.16
C LEU A 58 4.61 13.95 -0.38
N LEU A 59 4.20 14.85 -1.27
CA LEU A 59 2.88 14.79 -1.91
C LEU A 59 2.69 13.48 -2.70
N TYR A 60 3.68 13.10 -3.50
CA TYR A 60 3.62 11.85 -4.28
C TYR A 60 3.64 10.61 -3.38
N ARG A 61 4.30 10.65 -2.23
CA ARG A 61 4.28 9.58 -1.23
C ARG A 61 2.92 9.41 -0.58
N ILE A 62 2.20 10.48 -0.32
CA ILE A 62 0.81 10.40 0.15
C ILE A 62 -0.05 9.71 -0.90
N GLY A 63 0.06 10.11 -2.17
CA GLY A 63 -0.64 9.47 -3.27
C GLY A 63 -0.28 7.98 -3.42
N GLN A 64 1.00 7.65 -3.34
CA GLN A 64 1.51 6.28 -3.39
C GLN A 64 0.92 5.43 -2.25
N GLY A 65 0.89 5.94 -1.02
CA GLY A 65 0.26 5.26 0.12
C GLY A 65 -1.24 5.05 -0.08
N ALA A 66 -1.96 6.08 -0.52
CA ALA A 66 -3.40 6.02 -0.74
C ALA A 66 -3.79 4.99 -1.84
N PHE A 67 -3.10 4.99 -2.97
CA PHE A 67 -3.34 4.01 -4.03
C PHE A 67 -2.81 2.61 -3.70
N GLY A 68 -1.74 2.50 -2.91
CA GLY A 68 -1.19 1.23 -2.44
C GLY A 68 -2.06 0.51 -1.40
N ALA A 69 -2.79 1.28 -0.59
CA ALA A 69 -3.57 0.77 0.54
C ALA A 69 -4.52 -0.39 0.21
N PRO A 70 -5.32 -0.35 -0.88
CA PRO A 70 -6.24 -1.44 -1.20
C PRO A 70 -5.56 -2.69 -1.77
N VAL A 71 -4.31 -2.61 -2.25
CA VAL A 71 -3.67 -3.68 -3.03
C VAL A 71 -3.54 -4.96 -2.22
N VAL A 72 -3.02 -4.89 -0.99
CA VAL A 72 -2.81 -6.08 -0.15
C VAL A 72 -4.13 -6.74 0.27
N PRO A 73 -5.09 -6.02 0.88
CA PRO A 73 -6.35 -6.64 1.30
C PRO A 73 -7.18 -7.17 0.12
N LEU A 74 -7.17 -6.49 -1.02
CA LEU A 74 -7.85 -6.97 -2.21
C LEU A 74 -7.20 -8.24 -2.77
N SER A 75 -5.88 -8.26 -2.85
CA SER A 75 -5.15 -9.44 -3.33
C SER A 75 -5.41 -10.65 -2.44
N GLN A 76 -5.41 -10.45 -1.11
CA GLN A 76 -5.74 -11.50 -0.15
C GLN A 76 -7.19 -11.99 -0.31
N ALA A 77 -8.15 -11.08 -0.49
CA ALA A 77 -9.55 -11.43 -0.72
C ALA A 77 -9.74 -12.23 -2.03
N ILE A 78 -8.97 -11.90 -3.08
CA ILE A 78 -8.97 -12.66 -4.36
C ILE A 78 -8.44 -14.07 -4.13
N VAL A 79 -7.34 -14.24 -3.41
CA VAL A 79 -6.78 -15.56 -3.09
C VAL A 79 -7.81 -16.41 -2.35
N VAL A 80 -8.44 -15.88 -1.29
CA VAL A 80 -9.46 -16.59 -0.52
C VAL A 80 -10.70 -16.92 -1.36
N GLY A 81 -11.10 -16.02 -2.26
CA GLY A 81 -12.27 -16.19 -3.12
C GLY A 81 -12.05 -17.14 -4.30
N THR A 82 -10.82 -17.33 -4.74
CA THR A 82 -10.48 -18.13 -5.93
C THR A 82 -10.27 -19.60 -5.61
N TYR A 83 -9.67 -19.91 -4.45
CA TYR A 83 -9.33 -21.28 -4.07
C TYR A 83 -10.43 -21.94 -3.23
N PRO A 84 -10.71 -23.25 -3.44
CA PRO A 84 -11.61 -24.02 -2.61
C PRO A 84 -11.09 -24.09 -1.15
N PRO A 85 -11.97 -24.35 -0.15
CA PRO A 85 -11.60 -24.33 1.27
C PRO A 85 -10.37 -25.17 1.62
N GLU A 86 -10.20 -26.31 0.97
CA GLU A 86 -9.13 -27.28 1.21
C GLU A 86 -7.76 -26.74 0.78
N GLU A 87 -7.72 -25.87 -0.22
CA GLU A 87 -6.47 -25.33 -0.79
C GLU A 87 -6.15 -23.90 -0.28
N ARG A 88 -7.10 -23.24 0.41
CA ARG A 88 -6.93 -21.86 0.89
C ARG A 88 -5.72 -21.69 1.78
N ALA A 89 -5.47 -22.64 2.68
CA ALA A 89 -4.32 -22.57 3.58
C ALA A 89 -2.98 -22.55 2.82
N LYS A 90 -2.86 -23.38 1.79
CA LYS A 90 -1.69 -23.44 0.92
C LYS A 90 -1.53 -22.14 0.11
N ALA A 91 -2.60 -21.66 -0.51
CA ALA A 91 -2.59 -20.42 -1.28
C ALA A 91 -2.24 -19.21 -0.40
N GLN A 92 -2.78 -19.13 0.81
CA GLN A 92 -2.45 -18.09 1.80
C GLN A 92 -1.00 -18.16 2.26
N SER A 93 -0.42 -19.35 2.40
CA SER A 93 1.00 -19.50 2.75
C SER A 93 1.90 -18.93 1.64
N PHE A 94 1.61 -19.18 0.37
CA PHE A 94 2.34 -18.57 -0.75
C PHE A 94 2.19 -17.05 -0.78
N PHE A 95 0.97 -16.55 -0.55
CA PHE A 95 0.73 -15.11 -0.45
C PHE A 95 1.53 -14.49 0.71
N GLY A 96 1.50 -15.11 1.89
CA GLY A 96 2.26 -14.67 3.06
C GLY A 96 3.77 -14.64 2.81
N MET A 97 4.33 -15.67 2.15
CA MET A 97 5.74 -15.67 1.75
C MET A 97 6.07 -14.49 0.84
N ALA A 98 5.23 -14.21 -0.16
CA ALA A 98 5.45 -13.09 -1.07
C ALA A 98 5.43 -11.73 -0.35
N VAL A 99 4.54 -11.55 0.64
CA VAL A 99 4.45 -10.34 1.47
C VAL A 99 5.69 -10.13 2.33
N VAL A 100 6.33 -11.21 2.80
CA VAL A 100 7.55 -11.14 3.62
C VAL A 100 8.81 -10.91 2.76
N ILE A 101 8.86 -11.49 1.56
CA ILE A 101 10.02 -11.38 0.65
C ILE A 101 10.28 -9.92 0.25
N GLY A 102 9.21 -9.14 0.00
CA GLY A 102 9.34 -7.74 -0.38
C GLY A 102 10.16 -6.91 0.62
N PRO A 103 9.72 -6.81 1.90
CA PRO A 103 10.48 -6.12 2.95
C PRO A 103 11.87 -6.70 3.23
N ALA A 104 12.07 -8.00 3.00
CA ALA A 104 13.38 -8.62 3.21
C ALA A 104 14.39 -8.25 2.12
N ILE A 105 13.97 -8.22 0.85
CA ILE A 105 14.85 -7.90 -0.29
C ILE A 105 14.90 -6.39 -0.54
N GLY A 106 13.81 -5.67 -0.26
CA GLY A 106 13.65 -4.24 -0.59
C GLY A 106 14.82 -3.36 -0.10
N PRO A 107 15.17 -3.37 1.19
CA PRO A 107 16.26 -2.54 1.72
C PRO A 107 17.61 -2.87 1.09
N VAL A 108 17.91 -4.14 0.83
CA VAL A 108 19.17 -4.59 0.23
C VAL A 108 19.26 -4.12 -1.23
N ALA A 109 18.23 -4.39 -2.02
CA ALA A 109 18.18 -3.98 -3.42
C ALA A 109 18.12 -2.45 -3.56
N GLY A 110 17.32 -1.80 -2.70
CA GLY A 110 17.18 -0.35 -2.67
C GLY A 110 18.46 0.36 -2.25
N GLY A 111 19.15 -0.13 -1.21
CA GLY A 111 20.43 0.39 -0.76
C GLY A 111 21.50 0.28 -1.85
N TYR A 112 21.64 -0.90 -2.46
CA TYR A 112 22.57 -1.10 -3.57
C TYR A 112 22.31 -0.16 -4.76
N LEU A 113 21.03 0.00 -5.16
CA LEU A 113 20.68 0.89 -6.27
C LEU A 113 20.91 2.36 -5.94
N ALA A 114 20.62 2.78 -4.71
CA ALA A 114 20.83 4.14 -4.26
C ALA A 114 22.33 4.51 -4.22
N GLU A 115 23.17 3.57 -3.80
CA GLU A 115 24.62 3.75 -3.71
C GLU A 115 25.31 3.64 -5.10
N ALA A 116 24.96 2.63 -5.92
CA ALA A 116 25.59 2.37 -7.20
C ALA A 116 25.17 3.37 -8.30
N TYR A 117 23.97 3.88 -8.24
CA TYR A 117 23.40 4.77 -9.28
C TYR A 117 22.84 6.07 -8.69
N ASN A 118 21.60 6.01 -8.17
CA ASN A 118 20.89 7.15 -7.58
C ASN A 118 19.63 6.64 -6.85
N TRP A 119 19.20 7.32 -5.79
CA TRP A 119 17.97 7.01 -5.05
C TRP A 119 16.71 6.92 -5.94
N ARG A 120 16.68 7.61 -7.08
CA ARG A 120 15.57 7.54 -8.05
C ARG A 120 15.36 6.16 -8.64
N TRP A 121 16.44 5.39 -8.80
CA TRP A 121 16.37 4.02 -9.32
C TRP A 121 15.62 3.06 -8.42
N VAL A 122 15.54 3.35 -7.12
CA VAL A 122 14.74 2.57 -6.17
C VAL A 122 13.25 2.60 -6.58
N PHE A 123 12.74 3.76 -7.00
CA PHE A 123 11.37 3.88 -7.49
C PHE A 123 11.20 3.24 -8.87
N LEU A 124 12.16 3.45 -9.75
CA LEU A 124 12.09 2.90 -11.11
C LEU A 124 12.12 1.37 -11.11
N LEU A 125 12.79 0.72 -10.16
CA LEU A 125 12.77 -0.73 -10.01
C LEU A 125 11.37 -1.28 -9.75
N VAL A 126 10.53 -0.54 -9.02
CA VAL A 126 9.18 -0.98 -8.66
C VAL A 126 8.22 -0.92 -9.87
N VAL A 127 8.46 0.00 -10.82
CA VAL A 127 7.57 0.24 -11.97
C VAL A 127 7.36 -1.01 -12.84
N PRO A 128 8.41 -1.74 -13.30
CA PRO A 128 8.20 -2.95 -14.09
C PRO A 128 7.45 -4.04 -13.33
N LEU A 129 7.66 -4.17 -12.02
CA LEU A 129 6.91 -5.11 -11.19
C LEU A 129 5.42 -4.75 -11.13
N CYS A 130 5.11 -3.46 -11.00
CA CYS A 130 3.73 -2.96 -11.07
C CYS A 130 3.10 -3.21 -12.45
N MET A 131 3.85 -3.03 -13.54
CA MET A 131 3.35 -3.30 -14.90
C MET A 131 3.02 -4.79 -15.09
N VAL A 132 3.89 -5.70 -14.64
CA VAL A 132 3.63 -7.15 -14.67
C VAL A 132 2.38 -7.48 -13.85
N SER A 133 2.25 -6.90 -12.65
CA SER A 133 1.07 -7.08 -11.79
C SER A 133 -0.19 -6.57 -12.46
N LEU A 134 -0.13 -5.41 -13.12
CA LEU A 134 -1.26 -4.79 -13.82
C LEU A 134 -1.73 -5.66 -14.99
N ILE A 135 -0.81 -6.19 -15.79
CA ILE A 135 -1.08 -7.13 -16.87
C ILE A 135 -1.70 -8.42 -16.30
N GLY A 136 -1.13 -8.97 -15.21
CA GLY A 136 -1.65 -10.16 -14.54
C GLY A 136 -3.10 -9.97 -14.05
N VAL A 137 -3.38 -8.86 -13.38
CA VAL A 137 -4.74 -8.53 -12.92
C VAL A 137 -5.70 -8.38 -14.10
N TRP A 138 -5.27 -7.70 -15.15
CA TRP A 138 -6.09 -7.48 -16.34
C TRP A 138 -6.47 -8.78 -17.06
N LEU A 139 -5.51 -9.72 -17.18
CA LEU A 139 -5.69 -10.99 -17.89
C LEU A 139 -6.45 -12.04 -17.08
N TYR A 140 -6.13 -12.18 -15.78
CA TYR A 140 -6.55 -13.34 -14.99
C TYR A 140 -7.71 -13.04 -14.02
N ILE A 141 -7.87 -11.79 -13.56
CA ILE A 141 -8.91 -11.49 -12.59
C ILE A 141 -10.20 -11.08 -13.28
N ARG A 142 -11.27 -11.86 -13.03
CA ARG A 142 -12.60 -11.55 -13.51
C ARG A 142 -13.33 -10.59 -12.57
N GLU A 143 -14.23 -9.79 -13.11
CA GLU A 143 -15.04 -8.88 -12.31
C GLU A 143 -16.02 -9.69 -11.43
N GLY A 144 -15.91 -9.53 -10.12
CA GLY A 144 -16.85 -10.10 -9.15
C GLY A 144 -18.12 -9.26 -9.05
N GLY A 145 -19.13 -9.80 -8.35
CA GLY A 145 -20.38 -9.09 -8.10
C GLY A 145 -20.16 -7.79 -7.33
N ARG A 146 -20.90 -6.75 -7.71
CA ARG A 146 -20.94 -5.47 -6.98
C ARG A 146 -22.08 -5.51 -5.98
N ASN A 147 -21.80 -5.09 -4.76
CA ASN A 147 -22.82 -4.85 -3.76
C ASN A 147 -22.92 -3.33 -3.48
N THR A 148 -23.70 -2.65 -4.29
CA THR A 148 -23.89 -1.19 -4.18
C THR A 148 -24.81 -0.78 -3.03
N ALA A 149 -25.40 -1.72 -2.31
CA ALA A 149 -26.36 -1.46 -1.23
C ALA A 149 -25.67 -1.05 0.08
N THR A 150 -24.38 -1.30 0.25
CA THR A 150 -23.64 -0.96 1.48
C THR A 150 -23.31 0.53 1.52
N LYS A 151 -23.87 1.25 2.48
CA LYS A 151 -23.47 2.63 2.78
C LYS A 151 -22.16 2.62 3.56
N LEU A 152 -21.30 3.62 3.32
CA LEU A 152 -20.10 3.80 4.12
C LEU A 152 -20.54 4.23 5.55
N ASP A 153 -20.12 3.47 6.54
CA ASP A 153 -20.22 3.90 7.93
C ASP A 153 -19.13 4.95 8.19
N TRP A 154 -19.50 6.21 8.04
CA TRP A 154 -18.59 7.34 8.25
C TRP A 154 -18.06 7.38 9.68
N THR A 155 -18.86 7.02 10.67
CA THR A 155 -18.46 7.03 12.07
C THR A 155 -17.39 5.95 12.31
N GLY A 156 -17.66 4.72 11.90
CA GLY A 156 -16.71 3.62 12.01
C GLY A 156 -15.44 3.88 11.21
N PHE A 157 -15.57 4.42 9.99
CA PHE A 157 -14.41 4.75 9.15
C PHE A 157 -13.52 5.81 9.80
N LEU A 158 -14.08 6.93 10.26
CA LEU A 158 -13.31 8.01 10.89
C LEU A 158 -12.66 7.53 12.19
N THR A 159 -13.41 6.84 13.06
CA THR A 159 -12.89 6.33 14.33
C THR A 159 -11.71 5.36 14.10
N LEU A 160 -11.88 4.42 13.17
CA LEU A 160 -10.83 3.45 12.87
C LEU A 160 -9.61 4.12 12.21
N SER A 161 -9.83 5.05 11.28
CA SER A 161 -8.74 5.78 10.62
C SER A 161 -7.94 6.61 11.62
N VAL A 162 -8.61 7.31 12.55
CA VAL A 162 -7.95 8.06 13.61
C VAL A 162 -7.17 7.13 14.54
N ALA A 163 -7.80 6.04 15.01
CA ALA A 163 -7.17 5.09 15.92
C ALA A 163 -5.91 4.46 15.31
N VAL A 164 -6.00 3.99 14.06
CA VAL A 164 -4.85 3.38 13.36
C VAL A 164 -3.77 4.42 13.08
N THR A 165 -4.15 5.64 12.68
CA THR A 165 -3.19 6.74 12.44
C THR A 165 -2.46 7.13 13.73
N CYS A 166 -3.18 7.29 14.85
CA CYS A 166 -2.58 7.61 16.14
C CYS A 166 -1.62 6.47 16.60
N MET A 167 -2.08 5.22 16.51
CA MET A 167 -1.23 4.07 16.83
C MET A 167 0.04 4.04 15.97
N GLN A 168 -0.09 4.28 14.67
CA GLN A 168 1.04 4.30 13.74
C GLN A 168 2.02 5.44 14.05
N LEU A 169 1.52 6.65 14.36
CA LEU A 169 2.36 7.78 14.74
C LEU A 169 3.09 7.52 16.07
N VAL A 170 2.40 6.92 17.04
CA VAL A 170 3.04 6.56 18.33
C VAL A 170 4.16 5.52 18.09
N MET A 171 3.92 4.51 17.27
CA MET A 171 4.94 3.50 16.97
C MET A 171 6.12 4.06 16.16
N ASP A 172 5.87 4.94 15.19
CA ASP A 172 6.93 5.55 14.36
C ASP A 172 7.77 6.58 15.13
N ARG A 173 7.13 7.36 16.01
CA ARG A 173 7.80 8.38 16.80
C ARG A 173 8.33 7.89 18.14
N GLY A 174 7.65 6.94 18.76
CA GLY A 174 8.01 6.41 20.07
C GLY A 174 9.44 5.88 20.11
N GLU A 175 9.83 5.12 19.09
CA GLU A 175 11.21 4.61 18.96
C GLU A 175 12.27 5.72 18.84
N ARG A 176 11.93 6.89 18.28
CA ARG A 176 12.85 8.00 18.08
C ARG A 176 12.95 8.96 19.25
N LEU A 177 11.92 8.96 20.09
CA LEU A 177 11.79 9.85 21.25
C LEU A 177 12.02 9.10 22.57
N ASP A 178 12.66 7.91 22.52
CA ASP A 178 12.87 7.04 23.69
C ASP A 178 11.60 6.83 24.52
N TRP A 179 10.45 6.68 23.82
CA TRP A 179 9.12 6.33 24.36
C TRP A 179 8.65 7.28 25.47
N PHE A 180 8.95 6.96 26.73
CA PHE A 180 8.42 7.65 27.90
C PHE A 180 9.40 8.66 28.52
N GLU A 181 10.60 8.83 27.95
CA GLU A 181 11.60 9.79 28.47
C GLU A 181 11.50 11.16 27.80
N SER A 182 10.76 11.27 26.69
CA SER A 182 10.48 12.56 26.05
C SER A 182 9.31 13.25 26.73
N GLY A 183 9.48 14.50 27.12
CA GLY A 183 8.43 15.34 27.71
C GLY A 183 7.44 15.94 26.69
N GLU A 184 7.30 15.34 25.50
CA GLU A 184 6.31 15.73 24.46
C GLU A 184 5.07 14.85 24.46
#